data_684746a0a9c0d44bd8bc3e2cf486eef5
#
_entry.id   684746a0a9c0d44bd8bc3e2cf486eef5
#
_cell.length_a   1.000
_cell.length_b   1.000
_cell.length_c   1.000
_cell.angle_alpha   90.00
_cell.angle_beta   90.00
_cell.angle_gamma   90.00
#
_symmetry.space_group_name_H-M   'P 1'
#
loop_
_entity.id
_entity.type
_entity.pdbx_description
1 polymer ?
#
loop_
_entity_poly.entity_id
_entity_poly.type
_entity_poly.pdbx_seq_one_letter_code
_entity_poly.pdbx_strand_id
1 'polypeptide(L)'
;MSYKSDIEIARGASKALIQDIGAKIGIGTEDLLPYGHDKAKVSQSFINSVQSRENGKLILVTAINPTPAGEGKTTTTVGLGDGLNRIGKNAMVCIREASLGPNFGMKGGAAGGGYAQIVPMEDMNLHFTGDFHAITSAHSLLSAMIDNHIYWGNDLEIDTRRVVWRRVVDMNDRALRQITASLGGVSNGFPRETGFDITVASEVMAILCLANNLKDLQKRLGDMIVAYRRDRSPVFARDIKADGAMTVLLKDAMQPNLVQTLENNPAFVHGGPFANIAHGCNSVIATTTALKLCDYVVTEAGFGADLGAEKFLNIKCRKAGLSPSAVVLVATVRAMKMNGGVAKADLGPENVMAVEAGCPNLGRHIENLKSFGVPVVVAINHFVTDTEAEVQAVKDYVASQGSEAIVSQHWEFGSKGSEALATRVAEIADADMANFSPIYPDEMPLADKIQTICKRIYRADEALMDQKIRNQLKEWEDQGYGHLPVCMAKTQYSFSTDPNLRGAPVGHSVPVREVRLSAGAGFVVVVCGEIMTMPGLPRKPAAETIMLNDVGEIEGLF
;
A
#
# COMPACT_ATOMS: atom_id res chain seq x y z
N MET A 1 -8.32 -25.41 23.53
CA MET A 1 -6.94 -24.92 23.66
C MET A 1 -6.97 -23.45 23.35
N SER A 2 -6.35 -22.58 24.16
CA SER A 2 -6.20 -21.17 23.77
C SER A 2 -5.08 -21.11 22.72
N TYR A 3 -5.35 -20.50 21.57
CA TYR A 3 -4.32 -20.22 20.58
C TYR A 3 -3.35 -19.18 21.15
N LYS A 4 -2.06 -19.32 20.82
CA LYS A 4 -1.07 -18.27 21.12
C LYS A 4 -1.41 -17.01 20.34
N SER A 5 -1.14 -15.85 20.91
CA SER A 5 -1.25 -14.57 20.20
C SER A 5 -0.15 -14.44 19.13
N ASP A 6 -0.35 -13.54 18.16
CA ASP A 6 0.61 -13.33 17.07
C ASP A 6 1.98 -12.92 17.61
N ILE A 7 2.05 -12.08 18.65
CA ILE A 7 3.31 -11.68 19.29
C ILE A 7 3.99 -12.85 20.02
N GLU A 8 3.24 -13.74 20.69
CA GLU A 8 3.80 -14.94 21.34
C GLU A 8 4.39 -15.91 20.31
N ILE A 9 3.72 -16.06 19.15
CA ILE A 9 4.23 -16.89 18.05
C ILE A 9 5.53 -16.27 17.50
N ALA A 10 5.54 -14.96 17.24
CA ALA A 10 6.70 -14.25 16.71
C ALA A 10 7.92 -14.31 17.67
N ARG A 11 7.72 -14.16 18.98
CA ARG A 11 8.76 -14.29 19.98
C ARG A 11 9.32 -15.71 20.10
N GLY A 12 8.49 -16.71 19.90
CA GLY A 12 8.88 -18.11 19.87
C GLY A 12 9.63 -18.53 18.61
N ALA A 13 9.81 -17.65 17.64
CA ALA A 13 10.46 -17.97 16.38
C ALA A 13 11.97 -18.20 16.52
N SER A 14 12.49 -19.24 15.87
CA SER A 14 13.93 -19.46 15.72
C SER A 14 14.43 -18.67 14.50
N LYS A 15 14.85 -17.43 14.74
CA LYS A 15 15.35 -16.54 13.68
C LYS A 15 16.77 -16.95 13.26
N ALA A 16 17.00 -17.04 11.95
CA ALA A 16 18.35 -17.17 11.38
C ALA A 16 19.07 -15.81 11.41
N LEU A 17 20.38 -15.81 11.31
CA LEU A 17 21.15 -14.58 11.10
C LEU A 17 20.78 -13.97 9.74
N ILE A 18 20.68 -12.66 9.68
CA ILE A 18 20.25 -11.98 8.44
C ILE A 18 21.23 -12.20 7.28
N GLN A 19 22.53 -12.43 7.58
CA GLN A 19 23.53 -12.79 6.59
C GLN A 19 23.24 -14.15 5.95
N ASP A 20 22.74 -15.12 6.72
CA ASP A 20 22.36 -16.44 6.20
C ASP A 20 21.10 -16.33 5.32
N ILE A 21 20.17 -15.46 5.68
CA ILE A 21 18.99 -15.16 4.85
C ILE A 21 19.42 -14.48 3.53
N GLY A 22 20.34 -13.52 3.60
CA GLY A 22 20.90 -12.87 2.40
C GLY A 22 21.60 -13.86 1.48
N ALA A 23 22.39 -14.77 2.04
CA ALA A 23 23.11 -15.79 1.30
C ALA A 23 22.18 -16.72 0.51
N LYS A 24 20.97 -17.03 1.02
CA LYS A 24 19.96 -17.83 0.29
C LYS A 24 19.54 -17.23 -1.06
N ILE A 25 19.61 -15.91 -1.17
CA ILE A 25 19.22 -15.15 -2.39
C ILE A 25 20.43 -14.48 -3.07
N GLY A 26 21.64 -14.92 -2.72
CA GLY A 26 22.87 -14.49 -3.38
C GLY A 26 23.33 -13.07 -3.01
N ILE A 27 22.95 -12.56 -1.83
CA ILE A 27 23.46 -11.29 -1.28
C ILE A 27 24.64 -11.61 -0.34
N GLY A 28 25.82 -11.11 -0.67
CA GLY A 28 27.01 -11.24 0.17
C GLY A 28 26.92 -10.39 1.45
N THR A 29 27.69 -10.78 2.46
CA THR A 29 27.74 -10.04 3.75
C THR A 29 28.18 -8.59 3.56
N GLU A 30 29.06 -8.33 2.60
CA GLU A 30 29.56 -7.01 2.24
C GLU A 30 28.49 -6.10 1.62
N ASP A 31 27.43 -6.69 1.09
CA ASP A 31 26.31 -5.98 0.47
C ASP A 31 25.11 -5.78 1.42
N LEU A 32 25.25 -6.24 2.66
CA LEU A 32 24.27 -6.04 3.71
C LEU A 32 24.76 -4.99 4.72
N LEU A 33 23.86 -4.07 5.09
CA LEU A 33 24.05 -3.10 6.16
C LEU A 33 23.21 -3.55 7.36
N PRO A 34 23.79 -4.26 8.35
CA PRO A 34 23.02 -4.87 9.42
C PRO A 34 22.41 -3.84 10.39
N TYR A 35 21.18 -4.08 10.77
CA TYR A 35 20.46 -3.43 11.85
C TYR A 35 20.18 -4.45 12.95
N GLY A 36 21.21 -4.92 13.64
CA GLY A 36 21.17 -6.07 14.55
C GLY A 36 21.39 -7.39 13.81
N HIS A 37 20.84 -8.49 14.37
CA HIS A 37 21.11 -9.85 13.87
C HIS A 37 20.08 -10.36 12.86
N ASP A 38 18.89 -9.78 12.81
CA ASP A 38 17.71 -10.32 12.14
C ASP A 38 17.11 -9.39 11.07
N LYS A 39 17.74 -8.25 10.82
CA LYS A 39 17.37 -7.32 9.74
C LYS A 39 18.58 -6.59 9.18
N ALA A 40 18.53 -6.25 7.89
CA ALA A 40 19.58 -5.47 7.22
C ALA A 40 18.99 -4.67 6.06
N LYS A 41 19.66 -3.60 5.67
CA LYS A 41 19.43 -2.97 4.38
C LYS A 41 20.31 -3.58 3.31
N VAL A 42 19.82 -3.61 2.06
CA VAL A 42 20.58 -4.08 0.91
C VAL A 42 21.29 -2.91 0.26
N SER A 43 22.61 -3.04 0.01
CA SER A 43 23.42 -1.96 -0.54
C SER A 43 22.97 -1.52 -1.94
N GLN A 44 23.09 -0.22 -2.24
CA GLN A 44 22.77 0.31 -3.56
C GLN A 44 23.71 -0.26 -4.65
N SER A 45 24.95 -0.58 -4.30
CA SER A 45 25.91 -1.24 -5.19
C SER A 45 25.42 -2.60 -5.65
N PHE A 46 24.95 -3.42 -4.71
CA PHE A 46 24.37 -4.72 -5.03
C PHE A 46 23.11 -4.59 -5.89
N ILE A 47 22.18 -3.72 -5.50
CA ILE A 47 20.96 -3.47 -6.26
C ILE A 47 21.29 -3.14 -7.71
N ASN A 48 22.27 -2.26 -7.95
CA ASN A 48 22.69 -1.89 -9.29
C ASN A 48 23.33 -3.07 -10.04
N SER A 49 24.10 -3.93 -9.36
CA SER A 49 24.82 -5.05 -9.97
C SER A 49 23.89 -6.15 -10.51
N VAL A 50 22.70 -6.30 -9.94
CA VAL A 50 21.75 -7.37 -10.32
C VAL A 50 20.72 -6.93 -11.38
N GLN A 51 20.69 -5.66 -11.78
CA GLN A 51 19.67 -5.12 -12.69
C GLN A 51 19.62 -5.81 -14.06
N SER A 52 20.74 -6.37 -14.53
CA SER A 52 20.82 -7.07 -15.81
C SER A 52 20.30 -8.52 -15.78
N ARG A 53 20.01 -9.06 -14.58
CA ARG A 53 19.46 -10.42 -14.46
C ARG A 53 18.04 -10.48 -15.02
N GLU A 54 17.59 -11.65 -15.43
CA GLU A 54 16.22 -11.90 -15.82
C GLU A 54 15.27 -11.73 -14.61
N ASN A 55 14.02 -11.39 -14.88
CA ASN A 55 13.01 -11.27 -13.85
C ASN A 55 12.39 -12.63 -13.54
N GLY A 56 12.16 -12.91 -12.27
CA GLY A 56 11.24 -13.93 -11.83
C GLY A 56 9.77 -13.57 -12.08
N LYS A 57 8.87 -14.45 -11.69
CA LYS A 57 7.42 -14.30 -11.82
C LYS A 57 6.86 -13.41 -10.69
N LEU A 58 6.11 -12.38 -11.06
CA LEU A 58 5.46 -11.47 -10.10
C LEU A 58 4.04 -11.95 -9.78
N ILE A 59 3.76 -12.17 -8.51
CA ILE A 59 2.44 -12.57 -8.02
C ILE A 59 1.89 -11.47 -7.15
N LEU A 60 0.71 -10.95 -7.52
CA LEU A 60 0.00 -9.95 -6.74
C LEU A 60 -1.04 -10.61 -5.83
N VAL A 61 -0.94 -10.35 -4.52
CA VAL A 61 -2.01 -10.69 -3.57
C VAL A 61 -2.84 -9.43 -3.30
N THR A 62 -4.14 -9.55 -3.46
CA THR A 62 -5.13 -8.51 -3.16
C THR A 62 -6.33 -9.12 -2.46
N ALA A 63 -7.37 -8.35 -2.16
CA ALA A 63 -8.57 -8.90 -1.54
C ALA A 63 -9.83 -8.23 -2.09
N ILE A 64 -10.96 -8.75 -1.70
CA ILE A 64 -12.26 -8.08 -1.81
C ILE A 64 -12.29 -6.81 -0.97
N ASN A 65 -13.38 -6.02 -1.04
CA ASN A 65 -13.53 -4.84 -0.17
C ASN A 65 -13.33 -5.22 1.30
N PRO A 66 -12.50 -4.45 2.05
CA PRO A 66 -12.22 -4.77 3.44
C PRO A 66 -13.47 -4.68 4.32
N THR A 67 -13.54 -5.57 5.30
CA THR A 67 -14.57 -5.59 6.31
C THR A 67 -13.97 -5.39 7.71
N PRO A 68 -14.72 -5.00 8.71
CA PRO A 68 -14.23 -4.95 10.08
C PRO A 68 -13.77 -6.29 10.66
N ALA A 69 -14.02 -7.40 9.95
CA ALA A 69 -13.55 -8.73 10.33
C ALA A 69 -12.09 -9.00 9.87
N GLY A 70 -11.61 -8.22 8.87
CA GLY A 70 -10.31 -8.40 8.25
C GLY A 70 -10.29 -9.56 7.22
N GLU A 71 -9.55 -9.40 6.13
CA GLU A 71 -9.44 -10.41 5.06
C GLU A 71 -8.15 -11.21 5.12
N GLY A 72 -7.12 -10.72 5.83
CA GLY A 72 -5.86 -11.42 6.01
C GLY A 72 -4.95 -11.41 4.78
N LYS A 73 -4.93 -10.31 4.01
CA LYS A 73 -4.04 -10.18 2.83
C LYS A 73 -2.58 -10.45 3.14
N THR A 74 -2.02 -9.73 4.12
CA THR A 74 -0.59 -9.86 4.47
C THR A 74 -0.28 -11.26 4.95
N THR A 75 -1.15 -11.85 5.79
CA THR A 75 -1.04 -13.25 6.24
C THR A 75 -1.03 -14.22 5.05
N THR A 76 -1.93 -14.00 4.07
CA THR A 76 -1.97 -14.83 2.84
C THR A 76 -0.72 -14.60 1.99
N THR A 77 -0.22 -13.37 1.89
CA THR A 77 1.01 -13.03 1.14
C THR A 77 2.22 -13.79 1.69
N VAL A 78 2.39 -13.76 3.02
CA VAL A 78 3.47 -14.46 3.71
C VAL A 78 3.28 -15.98 3.59
N GLY A 79 2.08 -16.49 3.89
CA GLY A 79 1.77 -17.91 3.80
C GLY A 79 1.97 -18.48 2.39
N LEU A 80 1.64 -17.71 1.35
CA LEU A 80 1.88 -18.10 -0.04
C LEU A 80 3.39 -18.11 -0.36
N GLY A 81 4.15 -17.11 0.09
CA GLY A 81 5.60 -17.07 -0.08
C GLY A 81 6.28 -18.28 0.57
N ASP A 82 5.91 -18.59 1.81
CA ASP A 82 6.40 -19.79 2.51
C ASP A 82 5.91 -21.09 1.84
N GLY A 83 4.66 -21.13 1.36
CA GLY A 83 4.11 -22.26 0.62
C GLY A 83 4.86 -22.55 -0.68
N LEU A 84 5.25 -21.51 -1.43
CA LEU A 84 6.08 -21.66 -2.64
C LEU A 84 7.46 -22.24 -2.30
N ASN A 85 8.10 -21.77 -1.25
CA ASN A 85 9.38 -22.33 -0.79
C ASN A 85 9.21 -23.80 -0.33
N ARG A 86 8.11 -24.12 0.34
CA ARG A 86 7.79 -25.48 0.79
C ARG A 86 7.67 -26.48 -0.37
N ILE A 87 7.10 -26.08 -1.49
CA ILE A 87 7.02 -26.93 -2.71
C ILE A 87 8.28 -26.89 -3.56
N GLY A 88 9.39 -26.35 -3.03
CA GLY A 88 10.71 -26.33 -3.68
C GLY A 88 10.91 -25.23 -4.70
N LYS A 89 10.08 -24.19 -4.71
CA LYS A 89 10.28 -22.99 -5.53
C LYS A 89 11.13 -21.97 -4.78
N ASN A 90 11.95 -21.21 -5.50
CA ASN A 90 12.74 -20.10 -4.91
C ASN A 90 11.86 -18.83 -4.91
N ALA A 91 11.31 -18.49 -3.76
CA ALA A 91 10.36 -17.39 -3.64
C ALA A 91 10.71 -16.44 -2.47
N MET A 92 10.41 -15.16 -2.65
CA MET A 92 10.45 -14.18 -1.58
C MET A 92 9.21 -13.28 -1.55
N VAL A 93 8.99 -12.66 -0.40
CA VAL A 93 7.85 -11.77 -0.15
C VAL A 93 8.31 -10.31 -0.18
N CYS A 94 7.48 -9.43 -0.76
CA CYS A 94 7.69 -7.98 -0.73
C CYS A 94 6.45 -7.29 -0.18
N ILE A 95 6.55 -6.69 1.00
CA ILE A 95 5.43 -6.02 1.67
C ILE A 95 5.78 -4.59 2.08
N ARG A 96 4.76 -3.87 2.55
CA ARG A 96 4.92 -2.51 3.09
C ARG A 96 5.37 -2.54 4.53
N GLU A 97 6.03 -1.46 4.93
CA GLU A 97 6.31 -1.13 6.32
C GLU A 97 5.06 -0.54 7.01
N ALA A 98 4.91 -0.76 8.31
CA ALA A 98 3.80 -0.26 9.10
C ALA A 98 4.00 1.19 9.54
N SER A 99 2.91 1.98 9.56
CA SER A 99 2.88 3.33 10.12
C SER A 99 2.47 3.30 11.60
N LEU A 100 3.09 4.15 12.40
CA LEU A 100 2.81 4.25 13.85
C LEU A 100 1.36 4.71 14.12
N GLY A 101 0.82 5.61 13.30
CA GLY A 101 -0.53 6.11 13.49
C GLY A 101 -1.59 5.00 13.56
N PRO A 102 -1.72 4.13 12.54
CA PRO A 102 -2.57 2.94 12.60
C PRO A 102 -2.24 1.99 13.75
N ASN A 103 -0.96 1.73 14.02
CA ASN A 103 -0.55 0.78 15.06
C ASN A 103 -0.99 1.22 16.46
N PHE A 104 -0.84 2.49 16.80
CA PHE A 104 -1.28 3.07 18.07
C PHE A 104 -2.75 3.52 18.06
N GLY A 105 -3.36 3.60 16.88
CA GLY A 105 -4.76 4.00 16.70
C GLY A 105 -5.74 2.83 16.73
N MET A 106 -5.89 2.19 15.61
CA MET A 106 -6.89 1.15 15.39
C MET A 106 -6.22 -0.14 14.98
N LYS A 107 -5.51 -0.83 15.73
CA LYS A 107 -4.96 -2.16 15.42
C LYS A 107 -4.68 -2.40 13.92
N GLY A 108 -3.48 -2.75 13.54
CA GLY A 108 -3.14 -3.02 12.15
C GLY A 108 -1.64 -3.10 11.87
N GLY A 109 -0.97 -4.08 12.44
CA GLY A 109 0.41 -4.41 12.08
C GLY A 109 0.54 -4.86 10.62
N ALA A 110 1.75 -4.74 10.06
CA ALA A 110 2.04 -5.14 8.67
C ALA A 110 2.85 -6.45 8.59
N ALA A 111 2.89 -7.25 9.66
CA ALA A 111 3.76 -8.43 9.74
C ALA A 111 3.08 -9.75 9.31
N GLY A 112 1.78 -9.77 9.10
CA GLY A 112 1.00 -11.00 8.93
C GLY A 112 0.36 -11.44 10.26
N GLY A 113 0.05 -12.73 10.42
CA GLY A 113 -0.56 -13.27 11.63
C GLY A 113 -0.48 -14.80 11.72
N GLY A 114 -0.69 -15.35 12.92
CA GLY A 114 -0.55 -16.78 13.17
C GLY A 114 0.84 -17.29 12.79
N TYR A 115 0.88 -18.42 12.12
CA TYR A 115 2.12 -19.01 11.65
C TYR A 115 2.58 -18.51 10.27
N ALA A 116 1.93 -17.48 9.71
CA ALA A 116 2.34 -16.80 8.48
C ALA A 116 2.68 -15.33 8.78
N GLN A 117 3.85 -15.11 9.39
CA GLN A 117 4.35 -13.80 9.80
C GLN A 117 5.77 -13.54 9.31
N ILE A 118 6.08 -12.24 9.14
CA ILE A 118 7.45 -11.73 9.01
C ILE A 118 7.98 -11.37 10.39
N VAL A 119 9.24 -11.67 10.64
CA VAL A 119 9.93 -11.34 11.90
C VAL A 119 11.22 -10.54 11.61
N PRO A 120 11.60 -9.60 12.49
CA PRO A 120 11.08 -9.30 13.84
C PRO A 120 9.80 -8.43 13.80
N MET A 121 8.68 -8.96 14.26
CA MET A 121 7.37 -8.31 14.17
C MET A 121 7.28 -7.01 14.98
N GLU A 122 7.82 -7.02 16.21
CA GLU A 122 7.76 -5.85 17.10
C GLU A 122 8.51 -4.65 16.49
N ASP A 123 9.72 -4.85 16.00
CA ASP A 123 10.53 -3.80 15.37
C ASP A 123 9.84 -3.24 14.13
N MET A 124 9.27 -4.12 13.28
CA MET A 124 8.58 -3.70 12.05
C MET A 124 7.35 -2.84 12.32
N ASN A 125 6.68 -3.05 13.45
CA ASN A 125 5.48 -2.30 13.83
C ASN A 125 5.79 -1.03 14.64
N LEU A 126 7.05 -0.76 14.97
CA LEU A 126 7.50 0.39 15.74
C LEU A 126 8.56 1.20 14.96
N HIS A 127 9.79 1.24 15.44
CA HIS A 127 10.93 1.92 14.80
C HIS A 127 11.80 0.90 14.08
N PHE A 128 11.42 0.52 12.88
CA PHE A 128 12.04 -0.56 12.15
C PHE A 128 13.53 -0.30 11.80
N THR A 129 13.78 0.53 10.78
CA THR A 129 15.15 0.92 10.36
C THR A 129 15.27 2.44 10.19
N GLY A 130 14.22 3.19 10.50
CA GLY A 130 14.21 4.64 10.47
C GLY A 130 13.73 5.26 9.15
N ASP A 131 13.20 4.48 8.21
CA ASP A 131 12.77 4.98 6.90
C ASP A 131 11.66 6.03 7.02
N PHE A 132 10.67 5.81 7.87
CA PHE A 132 9.58 6.76 8.08
C PHE A 132 10.06 8.04 8.78
N HIS A 133 11.02 7.93 9.71
CA HIS A 133 11.66 9.10 10.29
C HIS A 133 12.43 9.90 9.24
N ALA A 134 13.16 9.25 8.34
CA ALA A 134 13.86 9.91 7.24
C ALA A 134 12.89 10.66 6.30
N ILE A 135 11.76 10.04 5.94
CA ILE A 135 10.71 10.65 5.13
C ILE A 135 10.11 11.87 5.85
N THR A 136 9.78 11.73 7.13
CA THR A 136 9.26 12.82 7.96
C THR A 136 10.25 13.98 8.03
N SER A 137 11.54 13.69 8.22
CA SER A 137 12.59 14.70 8.30
C SER A 137 12.79 15.42 6.96
N ALA A 138 12.85 14.70 5.84
CA ALA A 138 12.99 15.29 4.51
C ALA A 138 11.79 16.19 4.17
N HIS A 139 10.58 15.73 4.48
CA HIS A 139 9.35 16.50 4.27
C HIS A 139 9.34 17.79 5.13
N SER A 140 9.71 17.66 6.40
CA SER A 140 9.75 18.81 7.33
C SER A 140 10.84 19.81 6.97
N LEU A 141 11.99 19.34 6.46
CA LEU A 141 13.03 20.22 5.92
C LEU A 141 12.50 21.11 4.80
N LEU A 142 11.80 20.53 3.82
CA LEU A 142 11.20 21.30 2.72
C LEU A 142 10.19 22.34 3.26
N SER A 143 9.35 21.96 4.22
CA SER A 143 8.41 22.90 4.86
C SER A 143 9.13 24.09 5.51
N ALA A 144 10.22 23.81 6.23
CA ALA A 144 11.03 24.83 6.88
C ALA A 144 11.73 25.74 5.84
N MET A 145 12.23 25.17 4.74
CA MET A 145 12.89 25.93 3.68
C MET A 145 11.92 26.84 2.92
N ILE A 146 10.67 26.43 2.72
CA ILE A 146 9.63 27.28 2.11
C ILE A 146 9.37 28.51 3.01
N ASP A 147 9.11 28.30 4.30
CA ASP A 147 8.85 29.39 5.23
C ASP A 147 10.08 30.30 5.40
N ASN A 148 11.29 29.72 5.41
CA ASN A 148 12.54 30.48 5.46
C ASN A 148 12.76 31.35 4.20
N HIS A 149 12.44 30.81 3.00
CA HIS A 149 12.52 31.57 1.75
C HIS A 149 11.57 32.78 1.76
N ILE A 150 10.33 32.58 2.23
CA ILE A 150 9.35 33.66 2.36
C ILE A 150 9.83 34.71 3.38
N TYR A 151 10.44 34.27 4.48
CA TYR A 151 10.95 35.18 5.54
C TYR A 151 12.08 36.08 5.04
N TRP A 152 13.03 35.58 4.26
CA TRP A 152 14.24 36.28 3.85
C TRP A 152 14.14 36.97 2.47
N GLY A 153 12.97 37.42 2.07
CA GLY A 153 12.80 38.26 0.89
C GLY A 153 11.86 37.71 -0.18
N ASN A 154 11.61 36.41 -0.20
CA ASN A 154 10.67 35.79 -1.13
C ASN A 154 10.96 36.07 -2.62
N ASP A 155 12.23 35.93 -3.03
CA ASP A 155 12.69 36.22 -4.40
C ASP A 155 11.94 35.40 -5.47
N LEU A 156 11.34 34.25 -5.10
CA LEU A 156 10.48 33.45 -5.97
C LEU A 156 9.04 33.99 -6.08
N GLU A 157 8.73 35.10 -5.40
CA GLU A 157 7.39 35.73 -5.42
C GLU A 157 6.24 34.79 -5.01
N ILE A 158 6.49 33.88 -4.06
CA ILE A 158 5.47 32.96 -3.55
C ILE A 158 4.30 33.76 -2.97
N ASP A 159 3.09 33.48 -3.44
CA ASP A 159 1.87 33.96 -2.77
C ASP A 159 1.66 33.14 -1.49
N THR A 160 1.85 33.76 -0.34
CA THR A 160 1.75 33.09 0.98
C THR A 160 0.41 32.41 1.24
N ARG A 161 -0.66 32.83 0.52
CA ARG A 161 -1.98 32.20 0.55
C ARG A 161 -2.06 30.94 -0.32
N ARG A 162 -1.03 30.67 -1.13
CA ARG A 162 -0.98 29.58 -2.12
C ARG A 162 0.18 28.62 -1.87
N VAL A 163 0.67 28.54 -0.64
CA VAL A 163 1.57 27.48 -0.22
C VAL A 163 0.72 26.23 -0.03
N VAL A 164 0.94 25.24 -0.88
CA VAL A 164 0.19 23.96 -0.88
C VAL A 164 0.89 22.88 -0.07
N TRP A 165 2.15 23.10 0.29
CA TRP A 165 2.96 22.17 1.06
C TRP A 165 2.61 22.25 2.54
N ARG A 166 2.28 21.10 3.13
CA ARG A 166 1.95 20.95 4.56
C ARG A 166 3.16 20.38 5.30
N ARG A 167 2.99 20.05 6.57
CA ARG A 167 3.95 19.28 7.37
C ARG A 167 3.47 17.84 7.52
N VAL A 168 4.30 16.97 8.08
CA VAL A 168 3.90 15.59 8.38
C VAL A 168 4.33 15.16 9.76
N VAL A 169 3.60 14.19 10.30
CA VAL A 169 3.93 13.41 11.49
C VAL A 169 3.39 12.00 11.31
N ASP A 170 4.15 10.98 11.73
CA ASP A 170 3.69 9.61 11.62
C ASP A 170 2.86 9.18 12.84
N MET A 171 1.76 9.90 13.06
CA MET A 171 0.80 9.66 14.13
C MET A 171 -0.59 10.14 13.74
N ASN A 172 -1.64 9.50 14.26
CA ASN A 172 -3.01 9.95 14.09
C ASN A 172 -3.32 11.10 15.05
N ASP A 173 -3.38 12.33 14.53
CA ASP A 173 -3.66 13.52 15.32
C ASP A 173 -4.62 14.47 14.62
N ARG A 174 -5.91 14.41 14.98
CA ARG A 174 -6.94 15.27 14.37
C ARG A 174 -6.79 16.75 14.70
N ALA A 175 -6.09 17.11 15.78
CA ALA A 175 -5.87 18.50 16.16
C ALA A 175 -4.93 19.22 15.21
N LEU A 176 -4.07 18.46 14.50
CA LEU A 176 -3.10 19.00 13.55
C LEU A 176 -3.65 19.15 12.11
N ARG A 177 -4.90 18.78 11.83
CA ARG A 177 -5.48 18.90 10.48
C ARG A 177 -5.42 20.28 9.91
N GLN A 178 -5.69 21.29 10.74
CA GLN A 178 -5.59 22.71 10.41
C GLN A 178 -4.98 23.45 11.57
N ILE A 179 -3.92 24.23 11.31
CA ILE A 179 -3.25 25.06 12.29
C ILE A 179 -2.91 26.42 11.68
N THR A 180 -2.64 27.40 12.50
CA THR A 180 -1.99 28.63 12.10
C THR A 180 -0.52 28.56 12.47
N ALA A 181 0.37 28.57 11.47
CA ALA A 181 1.81 28.62 11.67
C ALA A 181 2.31 30.05 11.81
N SER A 182 3.55 30.25 12.33
CA SER A 182 4.27 31.50 12.44
C SER A 182 3.61 32.56 13.37
N LEU A 183 2.88 32.09 14.40
CA LEU A 183 2.44 32.98 15.49
C LEU A 183 3.61 33.37 16.40
N GLY A 184 3.46 34.50 17.14
CA GLY A 184 4.47 34.96 18.10
C GLY A 184 5.28 36.18 17.63
N GLY A 185 4.82 36.87 16.59
CA GLY A 185 5.40 38.13 16.10
C GLY A 185 6.28 37.97 14.87
N VAL A 186 6.81 39.11 14.42
CA VAL A 186 7.51 39.22 13.11
C VAL A 186 8.76 38.36 12.99
N SER A 187 9.40 38.03 14.09
CA SER A 187 10.57 37.13 14.11
C SER A 187 10.26 35.71 13.75
N ASN A 188 8.99 35.28 13.78
CA ASN A 188 8.55 33.94 13.46
C ASN A 188 8.02 33.78 12.02
N GLY A 189 8.02 34.87 11.24
CA GLY A 189 7.61 34.85 9.82
C GLY A 189 6.18 35.33 9.61
N PHE A 190 5.55 34.87 8.55
CA PHE A 190 4.21 35.29 8.12
C PHE A 190 3.15 34.29 8.61
N PRO A 191 2.20 34.71 9.47
CA PRO A 191 1.11 33.82 9.88
C PRO A 191 0.30 33.33 8.68
N ARG A 192 0.10 32.02 8.59
CA ARG A 192 -0.72 31.40 7.54
C ARG A 192 -1.38 30.13 8.02
N GLU A 193 -2.50 29.80 7.42
CA GLU A 193 -3.11 28.49 7.59
C GLU A 193 -2.23 27.41 6.95
N THR A 194 -2.09 26.29 7.64
CA THR A 194 -1.41 25.08 7.19
C THR A 194 -1.96 23.91 7.98
N GLY A 195 -1.27 22.78 8.00
CA GLY A 195 -1.63 21.60 8.79
C GLY A 195 -0.60 20.51 8.64
N PHE A 196 -0.93 19.34 9.18
CA PHE A 196 -0.14 18.15 9.05
C PHE A 196 -0.92 17.07 8.32
N ASP A 197 -0.22 16.29 7.51
CA ASP A 197 -0.68 15.00 7.00
C ASP A 197 0.07 13.89 7.73
N ILE A 198 -0.46 12.67 7.72
CA ILE A 198 0.31 11.53 8.22
C ILE A 198 1.42 11.20 7.20
N THR A 199 2.60 10.82 7.68
CA THR A 199 3.79 10.59 6.84
C THR A 199 3.50 9.68 5.63
N VAL A 200 2.72 8.64 5.83
CA VAL A 200 2.36 7.66 4.78
C VAL A 200 1.38 8.17 3.72
N ALA A 201 0.77 9.35 3.93
CA ALA A 201 -0.08 10.03 2.94
C ALA A 201 0.71 11.09 2.14
N SER A 202 1.98 11.31 2.45
CA SER A 202 2.79 12.35 1.82
C SER A 202 3.24 11.99 0.40
N GLU A 203 3.45 13.02 -0.43
CA GLU A 203 4.05 12.84 -1.75
C GLU A 203 5.49 12.31 -1.66
N VAL A 204 6.26 12.68 -0.62
CA VAL A 204 7.63 12.17 -0.40
C VAL A 204 7.63 10.66 -0.21
N MET A 205 6.68 10.10 0.56
CA MET A 205 6.50 8.65 0.69
C MET A 205 6.19 7.99 -0.67
N ALA A 206 5.28 8.59 -1.45
CA ALA A 206 4.94 8.07 -2.78
C ALA A 206 6.14 8.11 -3.74
N ILE A 207 6.92 9.20 -3.70
CA ILE A 207 8.14 9.37 -4.50
C ILE A 207 9.17 8.31 -4.14
N LEU A 208 9.48 8.10 -2.85
CA LEU A 208 10.43 7.08 -2.40
C LEU A 208 10.02 5.69 -2.90
N CYS A 209 8.72 5.39 -2.86
CA CYS A 209 8.20 4.09 -3.31
C CYS A 209 8.16 3.92 -4.84
N LEU A 210 8.17 5.00 -5.62
CA LEU A 210 8.12 4.97 -7.09
C LEU A 210 9.47 5.26 -7.76
N ALA A 211 10.47 5.73 -7.00
CA ALA A 211 11.80 6.01 -7.52
C ALA A 211 12.58 4.71 -7.80
N ASN A 212 13.36 4.73 -8.88
CA ASN A 212 14.19 3.59 -9.30
C ASN A 212 15.62 3.64 -8.71
N ASN A 213 16.12 4.83 -8.41
CA ASN A 213 17.46 5.06 -7.88
C ASN A 213 17.56 6.48 -7.29
N LEU A 214 18.71 6.82 -6.69
CA LEU A 214 18.92 8.12 -6.04
C LEU A 214 18.82 9.32 -6.98
N LYS A 215 19.20 9.18 -8.26
CA LYS A 215 19.05 10.28 -9.24
C LYS A 215 17.59 10.51 -9.61
N ASP A 216 16.84 9.44 -9.81
CA ASP A 216 15.38 9.52 -10.05
C ASP A 216 14.67 10.06 -8.81
N LEU A 217 15.07 9.63 -7.60
CA LEU A 217 14.58 10.17 -6.33
C LEU A 217 14.77 11.69 -6.27
N GLN A 218 16.00 12.20 -6.47
CA GLN A 218 16.29 13.64 -6.44
C GLN A 218 15.49 14.42 -7.48
N LYS A 219 15.42 13.91 -8.70
CA LYS A 219 14.64 14.55 -9.77
C LYS A 219 13.17 14.68 -9.38
N ARG A 220 12.56 13.58 -8.90
CA ARG A 220 11.15 13.56 -8.47
C ARG A 220 10.90 14.50 -7.29
N LEU A 221 11.78 14.52 -6.29
CA LEU A 221 11.70 15.46 -5.17
C LEU A 221 11.75 16.91 -5.67
N GLY A 222 12.63 17.20 -6.63
CA GLY A 222 12.72 18.52 -7.24
C GLY A 222 11.47 18.94 -8.02
N ASP A 223 10.76 17.99 -8.61
CA ASP A 223 9.55 18.22 -9.41
C ASP A 223 8.27 18.42 -8.57
N MET A 224 8.32 18.28 -7.25
CA MET A 224 7.17 18.55 -6.37
C MET A 224 6.76 20.02 -6.44
N ILE A 225 5.48 20.28 -6.61
CA ILE A 225 4.90 21.63 -6.52
C ILE A 225 4.65 21.96 -5.05
N VAL A 226 5.26 23.03 -4.56
CA VAL A 226 5.21 23.44 -3.14
C VAL A 226 4.35 24.67 -2.89
N ALA A 227 4.24 25.55 -3.89
CA ALA A 227 3.47 26.78 -3.83
C ALA A 227 3.14 27.28 -5.23
N TYR A 228 2.38 28.36 -5.29
CA TYR A 228 2.13 29.11 -6.53
C TYR A 228 2.44 30.60 -6.33
N ARG A 229 2.85 31.25 -7.41
CA ARG A 229 3.00 32.72 -7.47
C ARG A 229 1.63 33.38 -7.64
N ARG A 230 1.59 34.72 -7.62
CA ARG A 230 0.33 35.49 -7.83
C ARG A 230 -0.27 35.27 -9.21
N ASP A 231 0.55 35.10 -10.23
CA ASP A 231 0.14 34.77 -11.60
C ASP A 231 -0.29 33.31 -11.79
N ARG A 232 -0.27 32.51 -10.70
CA ARG A 232 -0.58 31.07 -10.63
C ARG A 232 0.48 30.15 -11.24
N SER A 233 1.64 30.64 -11.66
CA SER A 233 2.73 29.77 -12.05
C SER A 233 3.22 28.95 -10.84
N PRO A 234 3.57 27.66 -11.01
CA PRO A 234 4.02 26.81 -9.91
C PRO A 234 5.42 27.17 -9.44
N VAL A 235 5.67 26.94 -8.16
CA VAL A 235 7.00 26.92 -7.55
C VAL A 235 7.31 25.50 -7.13
N PHE A 236 8.45 24.99 -7.57
CA PHE A 236 8.89 23.64 -7.35
C PHE A 236 9.91 23.55 -6.20
N ALA A 237 10.06 22.35 -5.62
CA ALA A 237 11.05 22.14 -4.55
C ALA A 237 12.49 22.40 -5.03
N ARG A 238 12.81 22.17 -6.33
CA ARG A 238 14.10 22.54 -6.93
C ARG A 238 14.34 24.03 -6.98
N ASP A 239 13.29 24.84 -7.13
CA ASP A 239 13.43 26.32 -7.14
C ASP A 239 13.88 26.83 -5.76
N ILE A 240 13.48 26.12 -4.70
CA ILE A 240 13.89 26.33 -3.30
C ILE A 240 15.26 25.66 -3.00
N LYS A 241 15.77 24.84 -3.93
CA LYS A 241 17.02 24.06 -3.82
C LYS A 241 16.99 23.06 -2.66
N ALA A 242 15.82 22.45 -2.38
CA ALA A 242 15.64 21.51 -1.28
C ALA A 242 15.92 20.05 -1.68
N ASP A 243 15.79 19.73 -2.96
CA ASP A 243 15.84 18.36 -3.51
C ASP A 243 17.14 17.63 -3.16
N GLY A 244 18.27 18.29 -3.20
CA GLY A 244 19.58 17.71 -2.85
C GLY A 244 19.65 17.30 -1.38
N ALA A 245 19.31 18.21 -0.46
CA ALA A 245 19.32 17.94 0.99
C ALA A 245 18.28 16.88 1.39
N MET A 246 17.10 16.91 0.79
CA MET A 246 16.08 15.87 0.99
C MET A 246 16.60 14.49 0.54
N THR A 247 17.27 14.42 -0.61
CA THR A 247 17.87 13.17 -1.12
C THR A 247 18.92 12.62 -0.16
N VAL A 248 19.75 13.48 0.44
CA VAL A 248 20.72 13.07 1.47
C VAL A 248 20.04 12.45 2.67
N LEU A 249 18.96 13.05 3.17
CA LEU A 249 18.18 12.49 4.28
C LEU A 249 17.53 11.14 3.94
N LEU A 250 17.18 10.92 2.69
CA LEU A 250 16.49 9.72 2.20
C LEU A 250 17.45 8.65 1.65
N LYS A 251 18.76 8.91 1.62
CA LYS A 251 19.75 8.02 0.97
C LYS A 251 19.68 6.58 1.48
N ASP A 252 19.66 6.41 2.80
CA ASP A 252 19.64 5.08 3.40
C ASP A 252 18.22 4.49 3.41
N ALA A 253 17.19 5.35 3.53
CA ALA A 253 15.80 4.94 3.42
C ALA A 253 15.42 4.42 2.02
N MET A 254 16.19 4.75 0.99
CA MET A 254 15.98 4.24 -0.37
C MET A 254 16.38 2.76 -0.54
N GLN A 255 17.13 2.21 0.39
CA GLN A 255 17.58 0.82 0.37
C GLN A 255 16.53 -0.10 1.00
N PRO A 256 16.09 -1.19 0.32
CA PRO A 256 15.12 -2.13 0.87
C PRO A 256 15.63 -2.82 2.15
N ASN A 257 14.71 -3.09 3.06
CA ASN A 257 14.98 -3.81 4.29
C ASN A 257 14.78 -5.32 4.06
N LEU A 258 15.84 -6.11 4.25
CA LEU A 258 15.79 -7.55 4.25
C LEU A 258 15.44 -8.05 5.66
N VAL A 259 14.47 -8.94 5.73
CA VAL A 259 14.02 -9.67 6.91
C VAL A 259 13.65 -11.11 6.52
N GLN A 260 12.99 -11.84 7.41
CA GLN A 260 12.64 -13.23 7.19
C GLN A 260 11.22 -13.55 7.65
N THR A 261 10.63 -14.60 7.09
CA THR A 261 9.40 -15.21 7.60
C THR A 261 9.69 -16.08 8.83
N LEU A 262 8.65 -16.52 9.55
CA LEU A 262 8.80 -17.51 10.64
C LEU A 262 9.51 -18.79 10.19
N GLU A 263 9.43 -19.11 8.90
CA GLU A 263 10.07 -20.29 8.30
C GLU A 263 11.46 -19.97 7.70
N ASN A 264 12.05 -18.81 8.06
CA ASN A 264 13.36 -18.34 7.60
C ASN A 264 13.48 -18.16 6.08
N ASN A 265 12.39 -17.83 5.39
CA ASN A 265 12.42 -17.43 3.99
C ASN A 265 12.64 -15.92 3.88
N PRO A 266 13.31 -15.44 2.81
CA PRO A 266 13.64 -14.02 2.67
C PRO A 266 12.40 -13.19 2.39
N ALA A 267 12.38 -11.97 2.94
CA ALA A 267 11.37 -10.98 2.65
C ALA A 267 11.96 -9.57 2.60
N PHE A 268 11.45 -8.74 1.69
CA PHE A 268 11.68 -7.31 1.70
C PHE A 268 10.49 -6.57 2.31
N VAL A 269 10.80 -5.65 3.22
CA VAL A 269 9.83 -4.72 3.80
C VAL A 269 10.31 -3.31 3.49
N HIS A 270 9.56 -2.55 2.67
CA HIS A 270 10.05 -1.26 2.22
C HIS A 270 8.94 -0.32 1.76
N GLY A 271 8.90 0.89 2.36
CA GLY A 271 7.91 1.91 2.10
C GLY A 271 6.50 1.54 2.56
N GLY A 272 5.64 2.52 2.74
CA GLY A 272 4.30 2.30 3.30
C GLY A 272 3.22 3.30 2.86
N PRO A 273 3.09 3.62 1.55
CA PRO A 273 2.11 4.59 1.10
C PRO A 273 0.68 4.06 1.33
N PHE A 274 -0.22 4.94 1.79
CA PHE A 274 -1.62 4.57 1.97
C PHE A 274 -2.31 4.29 0.63
N ALA A 275 -3.16 3.27 0.60
CA ALA A 275 -3.87 2.86 -0.61
C ALA A 275 -5.13 3.67 -0.92
N ASN A 276 -5.63 4.49 0.01
CA ASN A 276 -6.79 5.35 -0.20
C ASN A 276 -6.44 6.74 -0.73
N ILE A 277 -5.15 7.12 -0.76
CA ILE A 277 -4.69 8.43 -1.26
C ILE A 277 -3.42 8.37 -2.09
N ALA A 278 -2.69 7.27 -2.03
CA ALA A 278 -1.50 6.99 -2.83
C ALA A 278 -1.63 5.61 -3.47
N HIS A 279 -0.56 5.08 -4.07
CA HIS A 279 -0.63 3.83 -4.82
C HIS A 279 -0.69 2.55 -3.95
N GLY A 280 -0.47 2.66 -2.63
CA GLY A 280 -0.80 1.61 -1.66
C GLY A 280 -0.03 0.30 -1.75
N CYS A 281 1.19 0.31 -2.29
CA CYS A 281 2.05 -0.87 -2.42
C CYS A 281 3.47 -0.56 -1.95
N ASN A 282 4.26 -1.59 -1.68
CA ASN A 282 5.67 -1.44 -1.38
C ASN A 282 6.45 -0.80 -2.55
N SER A 283 7.72 -0.47 -2.33
CA SER A 283 8.52 0.26 -3.31
C SER A 283 8.78 -0.51 -4.61
N VAL A 284 8.99 0.23 -5.69
CA VAL A 284 9.44 -0.30 -6.98
C VAL A 284 10.81 -0.96 -6.82
N ILE A 285 11.76 -0.29 -6.14
CA ILE A 285 13.12 -0.83 -5.96
C ILE A 285 13.15 -2.17 -5.23
N ALA A 286 12.31 -2.35 -4.19
CA ALA A 286 12.20 -3.64 -3.50
C ALA A 286 11.64 -4.73 -4.41
N THR A 287 10.54 -4.45 -5.13
CA THR A 287 9.92 -5.43 -6.03
C THR A 287 10.84 -5.79 -7.20
N THR A 288 11.45 -4.80 -7.86
CA THR A 288 12.33 -5.06 -9.01
C THR A 288 13.62 -5.77 -8.59
N THR A 289 14.19 -5.44 -7.44
CA THR A 289 15.34 -6.17 -6.90
C THR A 289 14.98 -7.62 -6.57
N ALA A 290 13.86 -7.84 -5.88
CA ALA A 290 13.40 -9.19 -5.55
C ALA A 290 13.21 -10.06 -6.81
N LEU A 291 12.64 -9.50 -7.89
CA LEU A 291 12.48 -10.19 -9.17
C LEU A 291 13.80 -10.62 -9.82
N LYS A 292 14.92 -9.97 -9.46
CA LYS A 292 16.26 -10.35 -9.92
C LYS A 292 16.93 -11.42 -9.06
N LEU A 293 16.36 -11.72 -7.90
CA LEU A 293 16.95 -12.62 -6.89
C LEU A 293 16.22 -13.95 -6.76
N CYS A 294 14.94 -14.01 -7.09
CA CYS A 294 14.10 -15.18 -6.90
C CYS A 294 13.25 -15.48 -8.14
N ASP A 295 12.87 -16.75 -8.30
CA ASP A 295 12.01 -17.19 -9.40
C ASP A 295 10.56 -16.69 -9.25
N TYR A 296 10.12 -16.50 -7.99
CA TYR A 296 8.79 -16.00 -7.67
C TYR A 296 8.88 -14.86 -6.63
N VAL A 297 8.17 -13.79 -6.88
CA VAL A 297 8.02 -12.67 -5.93
C VAL A 297 6.55 -12.49 -5.62
N VAL A 298 6.19 -12.64 -4.35
CA VAL A 298 4.83 -12.42 -3.85
C VAL A 298 4.76 -11.05 -3.22
N THR A 299 3.90 -10.18 -3.75
CA THR A 299 3.68 -8.83 -3.23
C THR A 299 2.21 -8.58 -2.99
N GLU A 300 1.89 -7.52 -2.25
CA GLU A 300 0.50 -7.17 -1.95
C GLU A 300 0.15 -5.73 -2.33
N ALA A 301 -1.15 -5.48 -2.51
CA ALA A 301 -1.72 -4.14 -2.65
C ALA A 301 -2.72 -3.87 -1.52
N GLY A 302 -2.70 -2.65 -0.98
CA GLY A 302 -3.53 -2.27 0.18
C GLY A 302 -5.02 -2.22 -0.14
N PHE A 303 -5.87 -2.46 0.85
CA PHE A 303 -7.33 -2.50 0.75
C PHE A 303 -7.87 -3.52 -0.27
N GLY A 304 -9.03 -3.25 -0.87
CA GLY A 304 -9.65 -4.11 -1.87
C GLY A 304 -9.02 -3.95 -3.27
N ALA A 305 -9.30 -4.89 -4.15
CA ALA A 305 -8.77 -4.89 -5.51
C ALA A 305 -9.26 -3.70 -6.34
N ASP A 306 -10.40 -3.12 -5.99
CA ASP A 306 -10.94 -1.91 -6.61
C ASP A 306 -10.13 -0.64 -6.34
N LEU A 307 -9.32 -0.62 -5.29
CA LEU A 307 -8.42 0.47 -4.93
C LEU A 307 -6.95 0.07 -5.04
N GLY A 308 -6.52 -0.90 -4.25
CA GLY A 308 -5.10 -1.25 -4.17
C GLY A 308 -4.59 -1.93 -5.42
N ALA A 309 -5.26 -3.00 -5.90
CA ALA A 309 -4.81 -3.67 -7.12
C ALA A 309 -4.98 -2.80 -8.36
N GLU A 310 -6.05 -2.01 -8.45
CA GLU A 310 -6.24 -1.04 -9.54
C GLU A 310 -5.02 -0.10 -9.64
N LYS A 311 -4.57 0.48 -8.52
CA LYS A 311 -3.42 1.39 -8.48
C LYS A 311 -2.08 0.67 -8.68
N PHE A 312 -1.95 -0.54 -8.16
CA PHE A 312 -0.79 -1.38 -8.44
C PHE A 312 -0.62 -1.58 -9.94
N LEU A 313 -1.69 -1.93 -10.63
CA LEU A 313 -1.71 -2.22 -12.06
C LEU A 313 -1.59 -0.94 -12.91
N ASN A 314 -2.42 0.07 -12.65
CA ASN A 314 -2.44 1.30 -13.45
C ASN A 314 -1.32 2.29 -13.11
N ILE A 315 -0.76 2.27 -11.89
CA ILE A 315 0.29 3.22 -11.50
C ILE A 315 1.64 2.52 -11.38
N LYS A 316 1.80 1.57 -10.45
CA LYS A 316 3.10 0.95 -10.17
C LYS A 316 3.60 0.13 -11.34
N CYS A 317 2.79 -0.79 -11.88
CA CYS A 317 3.17 -1.63 -13.02
C CYS A 317 3.47 -0.80 -14.26
N ARG A 318 2.62 0.18 -14.58
CA ARG A 318 2.82 1.12 -15.69
C ARG A 318 4.16 1.85 -15.59
N LYS A 319 4.47 2.44 -14.41
CA LYS A 319 5.69 3.24 -14.22
C LYS A 319 6.97 2.41 -14.16
N ALA A 320 6.89 1.19 -13.66
CA ALA A 320 8.04 0.33 -13.44
C ALA A 320 8.22 -0.75 -14.53
N GLY A 321 7.34 -0.80 -15.54
CA GLY A 321 7.39 -1.83 -16.58
C GLY A 321 7.16 -3.25 -16.03
N LEU A 322 6.38 -3.38 -14.95
CA LEU A 322 6.08 -4.66 -14.31
C LEU A 322 4.85 -5.30 -14.95
N SER A 323 4.87 -6.63 -15.05
CA SER A 323 3.74 -7.44 -15.49
C SER A 323 3.52 -8.60 -14.52
N PRO A 324 2.40 -8.62 -13.77
CA PRO A 324 2.08 -9.74 -12.90
C PRO A 324 1.77 -11.00 -13.72
N SER A 325 2.31 -12.16 -13.28
CA SER A 325 2.04 -13.47 -13.89
C SER A 325 0.75 -14.09 -13.37
N ALA A 326 0.35 -13.75 -12.15
CA ALA A 326 -0.90 -14.19 -11.52
C ALA A 326 -1.36 -13.19 -10.46
N VAL A 327 -2.66 -13.20 -10.19
CA VAL A 327 -3.27 -12.47 -9.06
C VAL A 327 -3.96 -13.46 -8.13
N VAL A 328 -3.67 -13.37 -6.85
CA VAL A 328 -4.37 -14.08 -5.78
C VAL A 328 -5.36 -13.11 -5.14
N LEU A 329 -6.65 -13.40 -5.26
CA LEU A 329 -7.72 -12.61 -4.67
C LEU A 329 -8.18 -13.27 -3.37
N VAL A 330 -7.87 -12.64 -2.25
CA VAL A 330 -8.23 -13.15 -0.92
C VAL A 330 -9.70 -12.84 -0.62
N ALA A 331 -10.43 -13.86 -0.21
CA ALA A 331 -11.79 -13.79 0.28
C ALA A 331 -11.93 -14.55 1.59
N THR A 332 -12.91 -14.18 2.41
CA THR A 332 -13.28 -14.89 3.64
C THR A 332 -14.78 -15.14 3.68
N VAL A 333 -15.20 -16.26 4.27
CA VAL A 333 -16.61 -16.55 4.52
C VAL A 333 -17.26 -15.41 5.34
N ARG A 334 -16.54 -14.89 6.34
CA ARG A 334 -17.02 -13.76 7.16
C ARG A 334 -17.30 -12.51 6.34
N ALA A 335 -16.43 -12.18 5.39
CA ALA A 335 -16.62 -11.02 4.51
C ALA A 335 -17.80 -11.24 3.54
N MET A 336 -18.00 -12.47 3.04
CA MET A 336 -19.19 -12.80 2.24
C MET A 336 -20.46 -12.62 3.07
N LYS A 337 -20.54 -13.16 4.30
CA LYS A 337 -21.68 -12.95 5.20
C LYS A 337 -21.97 -11.47 5.44
N MET A 338 -20.93 -10.65 5.68
CA MET A 338 -21.12 -9.20 5.89
C MET A 338 -21.61 -8.48 4.63
N ASN A 339 -21.12 -8.84 3.45
CA ASN A 339 -21.64 -8.34 2.19
C ASN A 339 -23.06 -8.82 1.90
N GLY A 340 -23.45 -9.98 2.44
CA GLY A 340 -24.79 -10.53 2.43
C GLY A 340 -25.73 -9.98 3.52
N GLY A 341 -25.28 -8.95 4.27
CA GLY A 341 -26.12 -8.23 5.24
C GLY A 341 -26.01 -8.68 6.69
N VAL A 342 -25.14 -9.65 7.03
CA VAL A 342 -24.96 -10.12 8.41
C VAL A 342 -24.12 -9.11 9.21
N ALA A 343 -24.56 -8.78 10.43
CA ALA A 343 -23.80 -7.90 11.31
C ALA A 343 -22.54 -8.58 11.86
N LYS A 344 -21.50 -7.79 12.18
CA LYS A 344 -20.22 -8.32 12.69
C LYS A 344 -20.37 -9.23 13.91
N ALA A 345 -21.33 -8.94 14.80
CA ALA A 345 -21.57 -9.73 16.02
C ALA A 345 -22.14 -11.13 15.72
N ASP A 346 -22.77 -11.32 14.57
CA ASP A 346 -23.56 -12.50 14.22
C ASP A 346 -22.87 -13.40 13.17
N LEU A 347 -21.56 -13.21 12.94
CA LEU A 347 -20.79 -13.95 11.92
C LEU A 347 -20.48 -15.40 12.30
N GLY A 348 -20.64 -15.80 13.56
CA GLY A 348 -20.27 -17.14 14.05
C GLY A 348 -21.12 -18.29 13.50
N PRO A 349 -22.46 -18.22 13.56
CA PRO A 349 -23.34 -19.28 13.07
C PRO A 349 -23.24 -19.47 11.55
N GLU A 350 -23.43 -20.72 11.07
CA GLU A 350 -23.53 -21.02 9.63
C GLU A 350 -24.65 -20.21 8.97
N ASN A 351 -24.36 -19.63 7.81
CA ASN A 351 -25.34 -18.90 7.01
C ASN A 351 -24.99 -18.91 5.53
N VAL A 352 -25.23 -20.02 4.86
CA VAL A 352 -24.95 -20.22 3.43
C VAL A 352 -25.70 -19.18 2.57
N MET A 353 -26.95 -18.87 2.88
CA MET A 353 -27.73 -17.88 2.12
C MET A 353 -27.08 -16.49 2.16
N ALA A 354 -26.53 -16.08 3.30
CA ALA A 354 -25.83 -14.81 3.40
C ALA A 354 -24.49 -14.83 2.65
N VAL A 355 -23.78 -15.98 2.64
CA VAL A 355 -22.56 -16.16 1.82
C VAL A 355 -22.89 -15.98 0.34
N GLU A 356 -23.92 -16.67 -0.16
CA GLU A 356 -24.37 -16.58 -1.55
C GLU A 356 -24.77 -15.13 -1.92
N ALA A 357 -25.54 -14.47 -1.05
CA ALA A 357 -25.94 -13.07 -1.23
C ALA A 357 -24.74 -12.09 -1.28
N GLY A 358 -23.66 -12.41 -0.58
CA GLY A 358 -22.42 -11.60 -0.57
C GLY A 358 -21.44 -11.89 -1.70
N CYS A 359 -21.53 -13.04 -2.34
CA CYS A 359 -20.64 -13.46 -3.44
C CYS A 359 -20.57 -12.51 -4.64
N PRO A 360 -21.60 -11.73 -5.01
CA PRO A 360 -21.50 -10.73 -6.08
C PRO A 360 -20.37 -9.70 -5.87
N ASN A 361 -20.00 -9.37 -4.62
CA ASN A 361 -18.83 -8.54 -4.35
C ASN A 361 -17.53 -9.20 -4.84
N LEU A 362 -17.34 -10.48 -4.52
CA LEU A 362 -16.20 -11.27 -4.98
C LEU A 362 -16.19 -11.39 -6.51
N GLY A 363 -17.35 -11.66 -7.13
CA GLY A 363 -17.49 -11.75 -8.59
C GLY A 363 -17.06 -10.47 -9.31
N ARG A 364 -17.45 -9.30 -8.77
CA ARG A 364 -17.04 -8.00 -9.30
C ARG A 364 -15.52 -7.82 -9.25
N HIS A 365 -14.86 -8.22 -8.18
CA HIS A 365 -13.40 -8.15 -8.07
C HIS A 365 -12.70 -9.10 -9.05
N ILE A 366 -13.22 -10.32 -9.24
CA ILE A 366 -12.70 -11.28 -10.24
C ILE A 366 -12.78 -10.67 -11.64
N GLU A 367 -13.94 -10.14 -12.02
CA GLU A 367 -14.17 -9.51 -13.32
C GLU A 367 -13.23 -8.34 -13.55
N ASN A 368 -13.09 -7.46 -12.56
CA ASN A 368 -12.20 -6.29 -12.61
C ASN A 368 -10.76 -6.71 -12.85
N LEU A 369 -10.24 -7.68 -12.10
CA LEU A 369 -8.86 -8.17 -12.24
C LEU A 369 -8.61 -8.83 -13.59
N LYS A 370 -9.53 -9.67 -14.06
CA LYS A 370 -9.47 -10.28 -15.39
C LYS A 370 -9.44 -9.25 -16.52
N SER A 371 -10.08 -8.08 -16.32
CA SER A 371 -10.10 -7.00 -17.31
C SER A 371 -8.73 -6.36 -17.56
N PHE A 372 -7.74 -6.61 -16.70
CA PHE A 372 -6.33 -6.25 -16.90
C PHE A 372 -5.52 -7.33 -17.64
N GLY A 373 -6.15 -8.44 -18.03
CA GLY A 373 -5.47 -9.53 -18.74
C GLY A 373 -4.60 -10.43 -17.86
N VAL A 374 -4.82 -10.46 -16.54
CA VAL A 374 -4.03 -11.29 -15.61
C VAL A 374 -4.89 -12.46 -15.11
N PRO A 375 -4.35 -13.69 -15.06
CA PRO A 375 -5.01 -14.85 -14.45
C PRO A 375 -5.31 -14.61 -12.97
N VAL A 376 -6.50 -15.02 -12.51
CA VAL A 376 -6.98 -14.82 -11.13
C VAL A 376 -7.30 -16.17 -10.49
N VAL A 377 -6.73 -16.41 -9.31
CA VAL A 377 -7.12 -17.49 -8.39
C VAL A 377 -7.63 -16.89 -7.09
N VAL A 378 -8.69 -17.45 -6.52
CA VAL A 378 -9.25 -17.00 -5.24
C VAL A 378 -8.64 -17.82 -4.12
N ALA A 379 -8.08 -17.14 -3.10
CA ALA A 379 -7.68 -17.77 -1.85
C ALA A 379 -8.78 -17.56 -0.81
N ILE A 380 -9.42 -18.65 -0.38
CA ILE A 380 -10.34 -18.61 0.77
C ILE A 380 -9.46 -18.68 2.03
N ASN A 381 -9.25 -17.54 2.68
CA ASN A 381 -8.57 -17.47 3.96
C ASN A 381 -9.52 -18.04 5.03
N HIS A 382 -9.28 -19.29 5.41
CA HIS A 382 -10.16 -20.10 6.22
C HIS A 382 -10.03 -19.78 7.71
N PHE A 383 -11.15 -19.59 8.36
CA PHE A 383 -11.27 -19.47 9.82
C PHE A 383 -11.90 -20.74 10.41
N VAL A 384 -11.53 -21.09 11.63
CA VAL A 384 -12.03 -22.30 12.34
C VAL A 384 -13.56 -22.34 12.51
N THR A 385 -14.24 -21.21 12.31
CA THR A 385 -15.72 -21.12 12.36
C THR A 385 -16.38 -21.33 11.01
N ASP A 386 -15.61 -21.39 9.93
CA ASP A 386 -16.17 -21.56 8.58
C ASP A 386 -16.62 -23.01 8.39
N THR A 387 -17.83 -23.22 7.88
CA THR A 387 -18.36 -24.55 7.63
C THR A 387 -18.05 -25.01 6.20
N GLU A 388 -18.06 -26.33 5.99
CA GLU A 388 -17.85 -26.91 4.66
C GLU A 388 -18.89 -26.40 3.65
N ALA A 389 -20.16 -26.26 4.07
CA ALA A 389 -21.24 -25.79 3.22
C ALA A 389 -21.01 -24.32 2.78
N GLU A 390 -20.56 -23.46 3.68
CA GLU A 390 -20.23 -22.07 3.37
C GLU A 390 -19.02 -21.95 2.42
N VAL A 391 -17.98 -22.73 2.67
CA VAL A 391 -16.80 -22.79 1.80
C VAL A 391 -17.17 -23.31 0.42
N GLN A 392 -18.02 -24.32 0.34
CA GLN A 392 -18.47 -24.89 -0.94
C GLN A 392 -19.29 -23.87 -1.74
N ALA A 393 -20.17 -23.10 -1.10
CA ALA A 393 -20.93 -22.04 -1.76
C ALA A 393 -20.00 -20.99 -2.41
N VAL A 394 -18.92 -20.60 -1.74
CA VAL A 394 -17.91 -19.69 -2.33
C VAL A 394 -17.22 -20.35 -3.53
N LYS A 395 -16.82 -21.62 -3.42
CA LYS A 395 -16.16 -22.36 -4.52
C LYS A 395 -17.04 -22.47 -5.75
N ASP A 396 -18.32 -22.84 -5.56
CA ASP A 396 -19.29 -22.99 -6.66
C ASP A 396 -19.52 -21.65 -7.37
N TYR A 397 -19.63 -20.58 -6.60
CA TYR A 397 -19.76 -19.24 -7.17
C TYR A 397 -18.52 -18.83 -7.97
N VAL A 398 -17.32 -19.03 -7.43
CA VAL A 398 -16.06 -18.68 -8.11
C VAL A 398 -15.89 -19.50 -9.40
N ALA A 399 -16.26 -20.79 -9.37
CA ALA A 399 -16.27 -21.64 -10.55
C ALA A 399 -17.22 -21.12 -11.63
N SER A 400 -18.41 -20.62 -11.24
CA SER A 400 -19.35 -19.98 -12.18
C SER A 400 -18.79 -18.71 -12.83
N GLN A 401 -17.83 -18.03 -12.18
CA GLN A 401 -17.11 -16.89 -12.73
C GLN A 401 -15.89 -17.28 -13.59
N GLY A 402 -15.71 -18.56 -13.88
CA GLY A 402 -14.58 -19.09 -14.66
C GLY A 402 -13.23 -18.88 -13.94
N SER A 403 -13.21 -18.95 -12.64
CA SER A 403 -12.03 -18.90 -11.77
C SER A 403 -12.03 -20.10 -10.81
N GLU A 404 -10.94 -20.30 -10.08
CA GLU A 404 -10.81 -21.39 -9.11
C GLU A 404 -10.62 -20.80 -7.71
N ALA A 405 -11.25 -21.42 -6.70
CA ALA A 405 -11.11 -21.05 -5.30
C ALA A 405 -10.41 -22.17 -4.51
N ILE A 406 -9.36 -21.82 -3.80
CA ILE A 406 -8.54 -22.75 -3.01
C ILE A 406 -8.59 -22.32 -1.56
N VAL A 407 -8.89 -23.27 -0.67
CA VAL A 407 -8.86 -23.06 0.78
C VAL A 407 -7.40 -22.93 1.23
N SER A 408 -7.11 -21.93 2.03
CA SER A 408 -5.79 -21.70 2.60
C SER A 408 -5.88 -21.52 4.11
N GLN A 409 -5.16 -22.38 4.84
CA GLN A 409 -5.16 -22.47 6.31
C GLN A 409 -3.79 -22.02 6.89
N HIS A 410 -3.15 -21.10 6.22
CA HIS A 410 -1.80 -20.62 6.54
C HIS A 410 -1.70 -19.97 7.91
N TRP A 411 -2.78 -19.37 8.42
CA TRP A 411 -2.78 -18.79 9.76
C TRP A 411 -2.45 -19.84 10.83
N GLU A 412 -3.05 -21.02 10.72
CA GLU A 412 -2.91 -22.11 11.69
C GLU A 412 -1.70 -23.01 11.41
N PHE A 413 -1.42 -23.29 10.12
CA PHE A 413 -0.45 -24.32 9.71
C PHE A 413 0.75 -23.78 8.92
N GLY A 414 0.95 -22.45 8.84
CA GLY A 414 2.05 -21.87 8.08
C GLY A 414 2.07 -22.31 6.61
N SER A 415 3.24 -22.58 6.08
CA SER A 415 3.43 -23.03 4.67
C SER A 415 2.63 -24.28 4.32
N LYS A 416 2.49 -25.23 5.26
CA LYS A 416 1.68 -26.44 5.04
C LYS A 416 0.23 -26.11 4.70
N GLY A 417 -0.32 -25.09 5.34
CA GLY A 417 -1.69 -24.63 5.09
C GLY A 417 -1.89 -23.92 3.74
N SER A 418 -0.79 -23.54 3.07
CA SER A 418 -0.80 -22.85 1.77
C SER A 418 -0.32 -23.71 0.61
N GLU A 419 0.06 -24.97 0.82
CA GLU A 419 0.71 -25.81 -0.19
C GLU A 419 -0.13 -25.97 -1.47
N ALA A 420 -1.43 -26.22 -1.33
CA ALA A 420 -2.34 -26.33 -2.46
C ALA A 420 -2.46 -24.99 -3.24
N LEU A 421 -2.56 -23.88 -2.54
CA LEU A 421 -2.59 -22.55 -3.16
C LEU A 421 -1.27 -22.26 -3.88
N ALA A 422 -0.14 -22.53 -3.24
CA ALA A 422 1.18 -22.32 -3.81
C ALA A 422 1.41 -23.14 -5.08
N THR A 423 1.02 -24.42 -5.07
CA THR A 423 1.11 -25.30 -6.24
C THR A 423 0.31 -24.71 -7.40
N ARG A 424 -0.94 -24.32 -7.15
CA ARG A 424 -1.79 -23.80 -8.21
C ARG A 424 -1.30 -22.46 -8.76
N VAL A 425 -0.84 -21.56 -7.88
CA VAL A 425 -0.28 -20.25 -8.27
C VAL A 425 0.99 -20.45 -9.12
N ALA A 426 1.86 -21.39 -8.75
CA ALA A 426 3.06 -21.72 -9.54
C ALA A 426 2.68 -22.24 -10.93
N GLU A 427 1.73 -23.18 -11.04
CA GLU A 427 1.23 -23.68 -12.32
C GLU A 427 0.70 -22.56 -13.22
N ILE A 428 -0.11 -21.65 -12.67
CA ILE A 428 -0.67 -20.51 -13.41
C ILE A 428 0.44 -19.56 -13.87
N ALA A 429 1.39 -19.25 -13.00
CA ALA A 429 2.49 -18.35 -13.32
C ALA A 429 3.46 -18.95 -14.35
N ASP A 430 3.71 -20.26 -14.27
CA ASP A 430 4.60 -20.98 -15.19
C ASP A 430 3.96 -21.21 -16.57
N ALA A 431 2.62 -21.23 -16.65
CA ALA A 431 1.90 -21.34 -17.91
C ALA A 431 2.01 -20.08 -18.80
N ASP A 432 2.52 -18.96 -18.26
CA ASP A 432 2.80 -17.69 -18.94
C ASP A 432 1.61 -17.14 -19.78
N MET A 433 0.40 -17.31 -19.25
CA MET A 433 -0.84 -16.90 -19.93
C MET A 433 -1.25 -15.45 -19.65
N ALA A 434 -0.49 -14.72 -18.84
CA ALA A 434 -0.78 -13.34 -18.52
C ALA A 434 -0.54 -12.42 -19.72
N ASN A 435 -1.53 -11.63 -20.08
CA ASN A 435 -1.44 -10.59 -21.10
C ASN A 435 -1.83 -9.25 -20.49
N PHE A 436 -1.00 -8.81 -19.56
CA PHE A 436 -1.28 -7.61 -18.76
C PHE A 436 -1.31 -6.34 -19.61
N SER A 437 -2.35 -5.55 -19.43
CA SER A 437 -2.40 -4.16 -19.90
C SER A 437 -3.17 -3.26 -18.93
N PRO A 438 -2.74 -2.00 -18.74
CA PRO A 438 -3.54 -1.01 -18.03
C PRO A 438 -4.90 -0.79 -18.70
N ILE A 439 -5.91 -0.38 -17.92
CA ILE A 439 -7.28 -0.22 -18.47
C ILE A 439 -7.50 1.05 -19.28
N TYR A 440 -6.53 1.94 -19.32
CA TYR A 440 -6.53 3.14 -20.17
C TYR A 440 -5.10 3.45 -20.66
N PRO A 441 -4.93 4.03 -21.86
CA PRO A 441 -3.62 4.46 -22.37
C PRO A 441 -3.19 5.81 -21.76
N ASP A 442 -1.90 6.13 -21.89
CA ASP A 442 -1.32 7.37 -21.34
C ASP A 442 -1.88 8.63 -22.00
N GLU A 443 -2.21 8.56 -23.28
CA GLU A 443 -2.71 9.68 -24.10
C GLU A 443 -4.18 10.03 -23.83
N MET A 444 -4.91 9.19 -23.10
CA MET A 444 -6.30 9.47 -22.74
C MET A 444 -6.38 10.73 -21.87
N PRO A 445 -7.32 11.67 -22.12
CA PRO A 445 -7.51 12.84 -21.26
C PRO A 445 -7.75 12.46 -19.79
N LEU A 446 -7.28 13.28 -18.86
CA LEU A 446 -7.37 12.99 -17.41
C LEU A 446 -8.83 12.76 -16.95
N ALA A 447 -9.77 13.57 -17.44
CA ALA A 447 -11.19 13.39 -17.14
C ALA A 447 -11.74 12.04 -17.63
N ASP A 448 -11.28 11.56 -18.80
CA ASP A 448 -11.71 10.29 -19.38
C ASP A 448 -11.06 9.10 -18.66
N LYS A 449 -9.82 9.23 -18.16
CA LYS A 449 -9.20 8.23 -17.27
C LYS A 449 -10.04 8.03 -16.00
N ILE A 450 -10.47 9.12 -15.38
CA ILE A 450 -11.35 9.10 -14.20
C ILE A 450 -12.67 8.38 -14.53
N GLN A 451 -13.33 8.77 -15.64
CA GLN A 451 -14.57 8.13 -16.10
C GLN A 451 -14.37 6.62 -16.36
N THR A 452 -13.24 6.26 -16.96
CA THR A 452 -12.92 4.85 -17.28
C THR A 452 -12.84 4.00 -16.02
N ILE A 453 -12.14 4.46 -14.98
CA ILE A 453 -12.08 3.74 -13.70
C ILE A 453 -13.47 3.65 -13.07
N CYS A 454 -14.22 4.76 -13.01
CA CYS A 454 -15.56 4.76 -12.41
C CYS A 454 -16.51 3.78 -13.11
N LYS A 455 -16.50 3.74 -14.44
CA LYS A 455 -17.35 2.83 -15.22
C LYS A 455 -16.87 1.38 -15.19
N ARG A 456 -15.57 1.15 -15.42
CA ARG A 456 -15.06 -0.22 -15.58
C ARG A 456 -14.82 -0.94 -14.25
N ILE A 457 -14.30 -0.23 -13.24
CA ILE A 457 -13.94 -0.84 -11.94
C ILE A 457 -15.08 -0.71 -10.93
N TYR A 458 -15.68 0.48 -10.81
CA TYR A 458 -16.72 0.71 -9.82
C TYR A 458 -18.13 0.40 -10.31
N ARG A 459 -18.33 0.23 -11.63
CA ARG A 459 -19.66 0.08 -12.26
C ARG A 459 -20.59 1.26 -11.94
N ALA A 460 -20.01 2.42 -11.74
CA ALA A 460 -20.77 3.67 -11.64
C ALA A 460 -21.26 4.14 -13.00
N ASP A 461 -22.37 4.87 -13.02
CA ASP A 461 -22.88 5.48 -14.24
C ASP A 461 -21.94 6.57 -14.75
N GLU A 462 -21.41 7.38 -13.82
CA GLU A 462 -20.47 8.45 -14.14
C GLU A 462 -19.65 8.94 -12.93
N ALA A 463 -18.55 9.63 -13.21
CA ALA A 463 -17.87 10.50 -12.27
C ALA A 463 -18.43 11.93 -12.38
N LEU A 464 -19.01 12.45 -11.31
CA LEU A 464 -19.54 13.81 -11.26
C LEU A 464 -18.40 14.80 -11.00
N MET A 465 -18.05 15.60 -11.98
CA MET A 465 -17.03 16.64 -11.92
C MET A 465 -17.64 17.99 -12.24
N ASP A 466 -17.51 18.95 -11.35
CA ASP A 466 -17.92 20.33 -11.62
C ASP A 466 -17.00 21.01 -12.65
N GLN A 467 -17.39 22.20 -13.10
CA GLN A 467 -16.63 22.94 -14.12
C GLN A 467 -15.24 23.36 -13.62
N LYS A 468 -15.09 23.61 -12.32
CA LYS A 468 -13.80 23.99 -11.72
C LYS A 468 -12.79 22.83 -11.80
N ILE A 469 -13.24 21.61 -11.47
CA ILE A 469 -12.42 20.39 -11.56
C ILE A 469 -12.03 20.12 -13.02
N ARG A 470 -12.98 20.20 -13.96
CA ARG A 470 -12.72 20.01 -15.40
C ARG A 470 -11.70 21.02 -15.93
N ASN A 471 -11.83 22.28 -15.55
CA ASN A 471 -10.88 23.33 -15.93
C ASN A 471 -9.49 23.07 -15.35
N GLN A 472 -9.40 22.60 -14.10
CA GLN A 472 -8.12 22.28 -13.46
C GLN A 472 -7.43 21.09 -14.15
N LEU A 473 -8.17 20.03 -14.48
CA LEU A 473 -7.61 18.89 -15.22
C LEU A 473 -7.10 19.33 -16.60
N LYS A 474 -7.88 20.15 -17.29
CA LYS A 474 -7.49 20.71 -18.60
C LYS A 474 -6.23 21.58 -18.51
N GLU A 475 -6.13 22.43 -17.48
CA GLU A 475 -4.95 23.25 -17.23
C GLU A 475 -3.69 22.37 -17.05
N TRP A 476 -3.79 21.25 -16.31
CA TRP A 476 -2.67 20.32 -16.16
C TRP A 476 -2.33 19.57 -17.45
N GLU A 477 -3.32 19.22 -18.27
CA GLU A 477 -3.07 18.66 -19.61
C GLU A 477 -2.28 19.65 -20.48
N ASP A 478 -2.67 20.93 -20.50
CA ASP A 478 -2.00 21.98 -21.26
C ASP A 478 -0.57 22.26 -20.73
N GLN A 479 -0.32 22.01 -19.44
CA GLN A 479 1.03 22.05 -18.81
C GLN A 479 1.86 20.78 -19.06
N GLY A 480 1.35 19.78 -19.79
CA GLY A 480 2.08 18.56 -20.15
C GLY A 480 1.87 17.38 -19.18
N TYR A 481 0.98 17.47 -18.20
CA TYR A 481 0.69 16.41 -17.23
C TYR A 481 -0.44 15.46 -17.68
N GLY A 482 -1.00 15.62 -18.87
CA GLY A 482 -2.10 14.79 -19.37
C GLY A 482 -1.79 13.30 -19.46
N HIS A 483 -0.52 12.93 -19.62
CA HIS A 483 -0.07 11.53 -19.68
C HIS A 483 -0.08 10.82 -18.32
N LEU A 484 -0.20 11.54 -17.21
CA LEU A 484 -0.12 10.96 -15.88
C LEU A 484 -1.32 10.02 -15.58
N PRO A 485 -1.09 8.90 -14.88
CA PRO A 485 -2.17 8.08 -14.36
C PRO A 485 -2.93 8.80 -13.25
N VAL A 486 -4.15 8.35 -12.99
CA VAL A 486 -5.00 8.89 -11.92
C VAL A 486 -5.05 7.93 -10.74
N CYS A 487 -5.04 8.51 -9.54
CA CYS A 487 -5.08 7.81 -8.26
C CYS A 487 -6.41 8.13 -7.57
N MET A 488 -7.38 7.23 -7.68
CA MET A 488 -8.71 7.42 -7.07
C MET A 488 -8.64 7.29 -5.56
N ALA A 489 -9.04 8.32 -4.84
CA ALA A 489 -9.09 8.38 -3.39
C ALA A 489 -10.55 8.37 -2.92
N LYS A 490 -11.03 7.22 -2.48
CA LYS A 490 -12.41 6.99 -2.00
C LYS A 490 -12.44 6.06 -0.79
N THR A 491 -13.62 5.85 -0.21
CA THR A 491 -13.81 4.83 0.82
C THR A 491 -13.37 3.44 0.33
N GLN A 492 -12.73 2.68 1.19
CA GLN A 492 -12.29 1.31 0.91
C GLN A 492 -13.42 0.27 1.07
N TYR A 493 -14.55 0.62 1.67
CA TYR A 493 -15.59 -0.32 2.09
C TYR A 493 -16.65 -0.62 1.02
N SER A 494 -16.61 0.06 -0.09
CA SER A 494 -17.59 -0.10 -1.18
C SER A 494 -16.95 0.25 -2.52
N PHE A 495 -17.50 -0.28 -3.62
CA PHE A 495 -17.20 0.21 -4.96
C PHE A 495 -17.69 1.66 -5.17
N SER A 496 -18.72 2.09 -4.43
CA SER A 496 -19.24 3.47 -4.44
C SER A 496 -18.43 4.38 -3.51
N THR A 497 -18.88 5.62 -3.33
CA THR A 497 -18.37 6.56 -2.33
C THR A 497 -19.14 6.51 -1.01
N ASP A 498 -20.21 5.70 -0.92
CA ASP A 498 -20.95 5.43 0.32
C ASP A 498 -20.43 4.14 0.96
N PRO A 499 -19.81 4.18 2.16
CA PRO A 499 -19.28 2.99 2.83
C PRO A 499 -20.35 1.98 3.25
N ASN A 500 -21.63 2.38 3.27
CA ASN A 500 -22.75 1.52 3.63
C ASN A 500 -23.37 0.77 2.44
N LEU A 501 -23.08 1.21 1.22
CA LEU A 501 -23.54 0.58 -0.01
C LEU A 501 -22.63 -0.60 -0.37
N ARG A 502 -22.81 -1.71 0.32
CA ARG A 502 -21.99 -2.93 0.22
C ARG A 502 -22.37 -3.81 -0.97
N GLY A 503 -21.66 -4.94 -1.11
CA GLY A 503 -21.90 -5.90 -2.17
C GLY A 503 -21.34 -5.43 -3.52
N ALA A 504 -22.13 -5.50 -4.57
CA ALA A 504 -21.78 -5.10 -5.93
C ALA A 504 -22.74 -4.02 -6.46
N PRO A 505 -22.69 -2.78 -5.94
CA PRO A 505 -23.62 -1.72 -6.34
C PRO A 505 -23.48 -1.34 -7.81
N VAL A 506 -24.59 -0.94 -8.40
CA VAL A 506 -24.71 -0.37 -9.76
C VAL A 506 -25.62 0.86 -9.72
N GLY A 507 -25.64 1.66 -10.76
CA GLY A 507 -26.55 2.81 -10.87
C GLY A 507 -26.23 3.93 -9.88
N HIS A 508 -24.97 4.05 -9.47
CA HIS A 508 -24.49 5.13 -8.61
C HIS A 508 -23.54 6.05 -9.37
N SER A 509 -23.41 7.28 -8.90
CA SER A 509 -22.41 8.22 -9.39
C SER A 509 -21.27 8.38 -8.39
N VAL A 510 -20.08 8.73 -8.87
CA VAL A 510 -18.90 9.00 -8.05
C VAL A 510 -18.63 10.51 -8.05
N PRO A 511 -18.98 11.24 -6.96
CA PRO A 511 -18.70 12.66 -6.87
C PRO A 511 -17.21 12.90 -6.65
N VAL A 512 -16.58 13.66 -7.55
CA VAL A 512 -15.21 14.16 -7.42
C VAL A 512 -15.27 15.50 -6.70
N ARG A 513 -14.66 15.58 -5.52
CA ARG A 513 -14.65 16.79 -4.68
C ARG A 513 -13.45 17.70 -4.96
N GLU A 514 -12.32 17.08 -5.26
CA GLU A 514 -11.04 17.76 -5.42
C GLU A 514 -10.12 16.92 -6.29
N VAL A 515 -9.24 17.58 -7.02
CA VAL A 515 -8.11 16.95 -7.69
C VAL A 515 -6.81 17.59 -7.23
N ARG A 516 -5.75 16.81 -7.08
CA ARG A 516 -4.41 17.25 -6.65
C ARG A 516 -3.36 16.69 -7.60
N LEU A 517 -2.46 17.52 -8.05
CA LEU A 517 -1.33 17.09 -8.87
C LEU A 517 -0.14 16.73 -7.96
N SER A 518 0.21 15.45 -7.90
CA SER A 518 1.45 14.97 -7.30
C SER A 518 2.51 14.88 -8.40
N ALA A 519 3.07 16.02 -8.78
CA ALA A 519 3.93 16.16 -9.95
C ALA A 519 5.25 15.37 -9.82
N GLY A 520 5.83 15.32 -8.62
CA GLY A 520 7.03 14.54 -8.32
C GLY A 520 6.77 13.04 -8.32
N ALA A 521 5.69 12.58 -7.68
CA ALA A 521 5.28 11.18 -7.72
C ALA A 521 4.78 10.76 -9.12
N GLY A 522 4.27 11.72 -9.88
CA GLY A 522 3.84 11.54 -11.26
C GLY A 522 2.48 10.84 -11.37
N PHE A 523 1.48 11.30 -10.62
CA PHE A 523 0.08 10.92 -10.77
C PHE A 523 -0.86 12.05 -10.30
N VAL A 524 -2.10 12.00 -10.72
CA VAL A 524 -3.15 12.92 -10.28
C VAL A 524 -4.02 12.22 -9.24
N VAL A 525 -4.10 12.77 -8.03
CA VAL A 525 -5.01 12.29 -6.99
C VAL A 525 -6.41 12.85 -7.23
N VAL A 526 -7.40 11.97 -7.23
CA VAL A 526 -8.82 12.29 -7.45
C VAL A 526 -9.59 11.96 -6.18
N VAL A 527 -9.93 12.99 -5.41
CA VAL A 527 -10.60 12.83 -4.11
C VAL A 527 -12.11 12.69 -4.30
N CYS A 528 -12.62 11.52 -3.94
CA CYS A 528 -14.03 11.15 -4.05
C CYS A 528 -14.58 10.83 -2.66
N GLY A 529 -15.44 11.70 -2.14
CA GLY A 529 -15.98 11.56 -0.79
C GLY A 529 -15.08 12.14 0.30
N GLU A 530 -15.27 11.70 1.55
CA GLU A 530 -14.51 12.21 2.70
C GLU A 530 -13.26 11.37 2.92
N ILE A 531 -12.14 11.81 2.35
CA ILE A 531 -10.82 11.21 2.56
C ILE A 531 -9.98 12.12 3.42
N MET A 532 -9.39 11.56 4.48
CA MET A 532 -8.54 12.29 5.41
C MET A 532 -7.09 11.89 5.24
N THR A 533 -6.23 12.88 5.05
CA THR A 533 -4.78 12.73 5.03
C THR A 533 -4.16 12.78 6.43
N MET A 534 -4.95 13.15 7.44
CA MET A 534 -4.59 13.08 8.86
C MET A 534 -5.71 12.37 9.63
N PRO A 535 -5.60 11.06 9.85
CA PRO A 535 -6.54 10.32 10.69
C PRO A 535 -6.54 10.82 12.13
N GLY A 536 -7.65 10.63 12.84
CA GLY A 536 -7.69 10.85 14.29
C GLY A 536 -7.60 9.53 15.05
N LEU A 537 -7.14 9.57 16.28
CA LEU A 537 -7.26 8.42 17.18
C LEU A 537 -8.76 8.07 17.39
N PRO A 538 -9.12 6.79 17.45
CA PRO A 538 -10.47 6.36 17.76
C PRO A 538 -10.82 6.65 19.23
N ARG A 539 -12.06 6.40 19.61
CA ARG A 539 -12.52 6.62 21.00
C ARG A 539 -11.73 5.79 22.02
N LYS A 540 -11.31 4.57 21.63
CA LYS A 540 -10.43 3.70 22.41
C LYS A 540 -9.26 3.32 21.49
N PRO A 541 -8.15 4.05 21.54
CA PRO A 541 -6.98 3.73 20.74
C PRO A 541 -6.25 2.49 21.29
N ALA A 542 -5.57 1.78 20.39
CA ALA A 542 -4.73 0.65 20.80
C ALA A 542 -3.63 1.05 21.80
N ALA A 543 -3.20 2.31 21.75
CA ALA A 543 -2.25 2.90 22.70
C ALA A 543 -2.65 2.77 24.17
N GLU A 544 -3.96 2.60 24.51
CA GLU A 544 -4.41 2.40 25.88
C GLU A 544 -4.03 1.02 26.43
N THR A 545 -3.72 0.05 25.56
CA THR A 545 -3.41 -1.35 25.92
C THR A 545 -1.96 -1.74 25.62
N ILE A 546 -1.26 -0.93 24.83
CA ILE A 546 0.16 -1.17 24.51
C ILE A 546 1.02 -0.69 25.69
N MET A 547 1.76 -1.60 26.31
CA MET A 547 2.62 -1.29 27.46
C MET A 547 3.82 -2.23 27.52
N LEU A 548 4.76 -1.93 28.40
CA LEU A 548 5.82 -2.86 28.79
C LEU A 548 5.38 -3.63 30.04
N ASN A 549 5.66 -4.93 30.05
CA ASN A 549 5.53 -5.75 31.25
C ASN A 549 6.77 -5.58 32.18
N ASP A 550 6.76 -6.24 33.32
CA ASP A 550 7.80 -6.12 34.36
C ASP A 550 9.19 -6.59 33.88
N VAL A 551 9.27 -7.35 32.81
CA VAL A 551 10.54 -7.83 32.21
C VAL A 551 10.94 -7.00 30.97
N GLY A 552 10.20 -5.96 30.64
CA GLY A 552 10.49 -5.04 29.53
C GLY A 552 10.00 -5.53 28.16
N GLU A 553 9.15 -6.55 28.11
CA GLU A 553 8.54 -6.99 26.87
C GLU A 553 7.26 -6.21 26.56
N ILE A 554 6.98 -6.02 25.27
CA ILE A 554 5.79 -5.27 24.82
C ILE A 554 4.54 -6.16 24.95
N GLU A 555 3.49 -5.63 25.54
CA GLU A 555 2.16 -6.23 25.57
C GLU A 555 1.16 -5.36 24.79
N GLY A 556 0.11 -5.99 24.25
CA GLY A 556 -0.97 -5.30 23.55
C GLY A 556 -0.64 -4.85 22.12
N LEU A 557 0.52 -5.18 21.59
CA LEU A 557 0.91 -4.91 20.21
C LEU A 557 0.46 -6.09 19.32
N PHE A 558 -0.84 -6.27 19.10
CA PHE A 558 -1.53 -7.28 18.24
C PHE A 558 -1.34 -8.76 18.60
#